data_5bb2e845ff976d0f7ef03f573df29b39
#
_entry.id   5bb2e845ff976d0f7ef03f573df29b39
#
_cell.length_a   1.000
_cell.length_b   1.000
_cell.length_c   1.000
_cell.angle_alpha   90.00
_cell.angle_beta   90.00
_cell.angle_gamma   90.00
#
_symmetry.space_group_name_H-M   'P 1'
#
loop_
_entity.id
_entity.type
_entity.pdbx_description
1 polymer ?
#
loop_
_entity_poly.entity_id
_entity_poly.type
_entity_poly.pdbx_seq_one_letter_code
_entity_poly.pdbx_strand_id
1 'polypeptide(L)'
;MKRTTVILFLAVVLAIGSCTPVEKLPPEPMVEFRSFTLFDTVDILGNLSRAGRLAFYFEDGDGDVGLDDPTDPLYEPSSNLFMQLYRKNGDNFELADPSDPLYPSEYRIPYLESGGQNKILKGTIEVTMIYFLYNESDTVYYDFWISDRGGNLSNTATTCVISLGENGTCGEE
;
A
#
# COMPACT_ATOMS: atom_id res chain seq x y z
N MET A 1 -53.98 24.34 -18.13
CA MET A 1 -53.67 22.93 -18.34
C MET A 1 -52.33 22.71 -19.10
N LYS A 2 -52.03 23.36 -20.23
CA LYS A 2 -50.79 23.09 -20.97
C LYS A 2 -49.48 23.45 -20.22
N ARG A 3 -49.44 24.50 -19.40
CA ARG A 3 -48.24 24.91 -18.64
C ARG A 3 -47.90 23.96 -17.50
N THR A 4 -48.89 23.45 -16.78
CA THR A 4 -48.69 22.48 -15.72
C THR A 4 -48.19 21.11 -16.21
N THR A 5 -48.71 20.69 -17.40
CA THR A 5 -48.24 19.44 -18.03
C THR A 5 -46.77 19.54 -18.50
N VAL A 6 -46.33 20.69 -18.99
CA VAL A 6 -44.92 20.90 -19.40
C VAL A 6 -43.99 20.91 -18.20
N ILE A 7 -44.37 21.54 -17.10
CA ILE A 7 -43.58 21.56 -15.86
C ILE A 7 -43.46 20.15 -15.26
N LEU A 8 -44.52 19.35 -15.27
CA LEU A 8 -44.51 17.98 -14.80
C LEU A 8 -43.61 17.10 -15.67
N PHE A 9 -43.63 17.29 -16.99
CA PHE A 9 -42.77 16.55 -17.93
C PHE A 9 -41.28 16.91 -17.74
N LEU A 10 -40.98 18.19 -17.52
CA LEU A 10 -39.61 18.66 -17.26
C LEU A 10 -39.06 18.13 -15.94
N ALA A 11 -39.89 18.04 -14.88
CA ALA A 11 -39.50 17.47 -13.60
C ALA A 11 -39.22 15.96 -13.69
N VAL A 12 -39.97 15.22 -14.49
CA VAL A 12 -39.75 13.78 -14.73
C VAL A 12 -38.47 13.53 -15.51
N VAL A 13 -38.13 14.36 -16.50
CA VAL A 13 -36.89 14.25 -17.29
C VAL A 13 -35.64 14.54 -16.45
N LEU A 14 -35.72 15.48 -15.51
CA LEU A 14 -34.63 15.79 -14.56
C LEU A 14 -34.38 14.67 -13.52
N ALA A 15 -35.39 13.86 -13.22
CA ALA A 15 -35.26 12.75 -12.26
C ALA A 15 -34.56 11.52 -12.84
N ILE A 16 -34.45 11.38 -14.17
CA ILE A 16 -33.86 10.19 -14.82
C ILE A 16 -32.34 10.32 -15.00
N GLY A 17 -31.78 11.52 -14.83
CA GLY A 17 -30.35 11.80 -15.07
C GLY A 17 -29.41 11.55 -13.89
N SER A 18 -29.89 11.03 -12.73
CA SER A 18 -29.09 10.96 -11.50
C SER A 18 -28.53 9.57 -11.17
N CYS A 19 -28.41 8.66 -12.13
CA CYS A 19 -27.61 7.45 -11.92
C CYS A 19 -26.15 7.73 -12.29
N THR A 20 -25.32 8.02 -11.29
CA THR A 20 -23.86 7.90 -11.46
C THR A 20 -23.55 6.43 -11.72
N PRO A 21 -22.83 6.08 -12.78
CA PRO A 21 -22.39 4.70 -13.00
C PRO A 21 -21.56 4.26 -11.79
N VAL A 22 -21.90 3.08 -11.23
CA VAL A 22 -21.09 2.49 -10.18
C VAL A 22 -19.77 2.09 -10.80
N GLU A 23 -18.68 2.67 -10.30
CA GLU A 23 -17.32 2.29 -10.67
C GLU A 23 -17.15 0.80 -10.34
N LYS A 24 -16.72 0.01 -11.32
CA LYS A 24 -16.39 -1.40 -11.14
C LYS A 24 -14.89 -1.54 -11.27
N LEU A 25 -14.25 -1.81 -10.15
CA LEU A 25 -12.84 -2.19 -10.11
C LEU A 25 -12.73 -3.72 -10.10
N PRO A 26 -11.59 -4.28 -10.58
CA PRO A 26 -11.28 -5.70 -10.42
C PRO A 26 -11.27 -6.11 -8.95
N PRO A 27 -11.57 -7.38 -8.62
CA PRO A 27 -11.42 -7.90 -7.25
C PRO A 27 -9.94 -8.04 -6.83
N GLU A 28 -9.02 -8.14 -7.81
CA GLU A 28 -7.59 -8.17 -7.52
C GLU A 28 -7.14 -6.78 -7.06
N PRO A 29 -6.45 -6.66 -5.91
CA PRO A 29 -5.94 -5.37 -5.45
C PRO A 29 -4.86 -4.82 -6.39
N MET A 30 -4.73 -3.50 -6.44
CA MET A 30 -3.69 -2.78 -7.18
C MET A 30 -2.88 -1.92 -6.21
N VAL A 31 -1.57 -1.86 -6.40
CA VAL A 31 -0.68 -0.99 -5.62
C VAL A 31 0.14 -0.08 -6.53
N GLU A 32 0.43 1.13 -6.03
CA GLU A 32 1.24 2.13 -6.71
C GLU A 32 2.18 2.79 -5.69
N PHE A 33 3.48 2.77 -5.98
CA PHE A 33 4.46 3.46 -5.16
C PHE A 33 4.21 4.97 -5.13
N ARG A 34 4.25 5.58 -3.94
CA ARG A 34 4.14 7.03 -3.77
C ARG A 34 5.47 7.63 -3.34
N SER A 35 5.95 7.26 -2.16
CA SER A 35 7.22 7.80 -1.68
C SER A 35 7.91 6.85 -0.72
N PHE A 36 9.22 7.08 -0.58
CA PHE A 36 10.04 6.47 0.46
C PHE A 36 10.83 7.56 1.17
N THR A 37 10.65 7.65 2.50
CA THR A 37 11.32 8.64 3.32
C THR A 37 12.29 7.96 4.27
N LEU A 38 13.58 8.34 4.20
CA LEU A 38 14.61 7.88 5.12
C LEU A 38 14.85 8.96 6.19
N PHE A 39 14.89 8.57 7.47
CA PHE A 39 15.04 9.48 8.60
C PHE A 39 15.73 8.80 9.79
N ASP A 40 16.35 9.63 10.65
CA ASP A 40 16.91 9.15 11.89
C ASP A 40 15.82 8.93 12.94
N THR A 41 15.96 7.89 13.73
CA THR A 41 15.04 7.51 14.81
C THR A 41 15.82 6.95 16.00
N VAL A 42 15.10 6.55 17.02
CA VAL A 42 15.65 5.78 18.15
C VAL A 42 14.89 4.47 18.26
N ASP A 43 15.62 3.39 18.54
CA ASP A 43 15.01 2.11 18.80
C ASP A 43 14.34 2.06 20.19
N ILE A 44 13.71 0.94 20.52
CA ILE A 44 13.02 0.76 21.81
C ILE A 44 13.97 0.78 23.02
N LEU A 45 15.27 0.69 22.81
CA LEU A 45 16.31 0.75 23.83
C LEU A 45 16.93 2.14 23.95
N GLY A 46 16.51 3.08 23.09
CA GLY A 46 17.03 4.45 23.02
C GLY A 46 18.32 4.61 22.22
N ASN A 47 18.72 3.60 21.43
CA ASN A 47 19.86 3.72 20.53
C ASN A 47 19.45 4.45 19.26
N LEU A 48 20.37 5.26 18.72
CA LEU A 48 20.20 5.88 17.41
C LEU A 48 20.09 4.78 16.35
N SER A 49 19.07 4.88 15.53
CA SER A 49 18.76 3.96 14.44
C SER A 49 18.27 4.74 13.23
N ARG A 50 18.29 4.10 12.08
CA ARG A 50 17.72 4.63 10.86
C ARG A 50 16.39 3.95 10.55
N ALA A 51 15.43 4.72 10.04
CA ALA A 51 14.15 4.18 9.61
C ALA A 51 13.81 4.62 8.19
N GLY A 52 13.14 3.74 7.47
CA GLY A 52 12.52 4.01 6.18
C GLY A 52 11.01 3.95 6.28
N ARG A 53 10.31 4.93 5.72
CA ARG A 53 8.86 4.92 5.60
C ARG A 53 8.48 4.76 4.14
N LEU A 54 7.91 3.63 3.80
CA LEU A 54 7.26 3.37 2.51
C LEU A 54 5.83 3.90 2.56
N ALA A 55 5.45 4.75 1.61
CA ALA A 55 4.07 5.14 1.33
C ALA A 55 3.66 4.62 -0.04
N PHE A 56 2.52 3.95 -0.11
CA PHE A 56 1.96 3.47 -1.37
C PHE A 56 0.44 3.63 -1.40
N TYR A 57 -0.08 3.89 -2.59
CA TYR A 57 -1.52 3.90 -2.84
C TYR A 57 -1.99 2.50 -3.17
N PHE A 58 -3.23 2.17 -2.79
CA PHE A 58 -3.88 0.93 -3.19
C PHE A 58 -5.33 1.16 -3.60
N GLU A 59 -5.82 0.29 -4.47
CA GLU A 59 -7.23 0.13 -4.83
C GLU A 59 -7.62 -1.34 -4.78
N ASP A 60 -8.84 -1.61 -4.34
CA ASP A 60 -9.40 -2.96 -4.21
C ASP A 60 -10.90 -2.92 -4.48
N GLY A 61 -11.35 -3.71 -5.47
CA GLY A 61 -12.71 -3.59 -6.02
C GLY A 61 -13.80 -4.27 -5.19
N ASP A 62 -13.50 -5.31 -4.44
CA ASP A 62 -14.45 -6.02 -3.57
C ASP A 62 -14.26 -5.70 -2.07
N GLY A 63 -13.21 -4.93 -1.74
CA GLY A 63 -13.01 -4.29 -0.45
C GLY A 63 -12.61 -5.25 0.64
N ASP A 64 -11.75 -6.18 0.32
CA ASP A 64 -11.32 -7.19 1.27
C ASP A 64 -9.80 -7.18 1.57
N VAL A 65 -9.09 -6.10 1.21
CA VAL A 65 -7.73 -5.81 1.69
C VAL A 65 -7.73 -5.67 3.21
N GLY A 66 -6.68 -6.20 3.84
CA GLY A 66 -6.49 -6.20 5.28
C GLY A 66 -6.96 -7.50 5.93
N LEU A 67 -6.30 -7.90 7.00
CA LEU A 67 -6.55 -9.15 7.72
C LEU A 67 -7.23 -8.87 9.06
N ASP A 68 -8.24 -9.67 9.39
CA ASP A 68 -8.87 -9.67 10.72
C ASP A 68 -7.84 -10.04 11.80
N ASP A 69 -8.03 -9.53 13.02
CA ASP A 69 -7.17 -9.92 14.14
C ASP A 69 -7.22 -11.44 14.31
N PRO A 70 -6.05 -12.11 14.36
CA PRO A 70 -6.02 -13.55 14.53
C PRO A 70 -6.62 -13.91 15.88
N THR A 71 -7.75 -14.57 15.88
CA THR A 71 -8.33 -15.17 17.09
C THR A 71 -7.57 -16.43 17.52
N ASP A 72 -6.79 -16.99 16.60
CA ASP A 72 -5.90 -18.14 16.81
C ASP A 72 -4.54 -17.82 16.15
N PRO A 73 -3.44 -17.74 16.93
CA PRO A 73 -2.09 -17.47 16.39
C PRO A 73 -1.56 -18.57 15.45
N LEU A 74 -2.25 -19.70 15.33
CA LEU A 74 -1.93 -20.76 14.38
C LEU A 74 -2.65 -20.58 13.02
N TYR A 75 -3.52 -19.55 12.90
CA TYR A 75 -4.23 -19.27 11.65
C TYR A 75 -3.39 -18.39 10.73
N GLU A 76 -3.06 -18.92 9.58
CA GLU A 76 -2.47 -18.23 8.43
C GLU A 76 -3.58 -17.57 7.56
N PRO A 77 -3.30 -16.45 6.88
CA PRO A 77 -2.00 -15.76 6.79
C PRO A 77 -1.75 -14.76 7.93
N SER A 78 -0.51 -14.71 8.41
CA SER A 78 -0.08 -13.74 9.43
C SER A 78 0.27 -12.38 8.85
N SER A 79 0.56 -12.32 7.55
CA SER A 79 1.01 -11.14 6.79
C SER A 79 0.32 -11.08 5.43
N ASN A 80 0.21 -9.88 4.89
CA ASN A 80 -0.42 -9.60 3.59
C ASN A 80 0.24 -8.43 2.84
N LEU A 81 1.36 -7.94 3.31
CA LEU A 81 2.27 -7.06 2.58
C LEU A 81 3.63 -7.74 2.52
N PHE A 82 4.09 -7.99 1.33
CA PHE A 82 5.33 -8.70 1.03
C PHE A 82 6.30 -7.76 0.33
N MET A 83 7.59 -7.93 0.62
CA MET A 83 8.64 -7.09 0.05
C MET A 83 9.85 -7.95 -0.31
N GLN A 84 10.56 -7.56 -1.36
CA GLN A 84 11.85 -8.11 -1.76
C GLN A 84 12.89 -7.01 -1.80
N LEU A 85 14.05 -7.28 -1.22
CA LEU A 85 15.17 -6.35 -1.17
C LEU A 85 16.10 -6.58 -2.37
N TYR A 86 16.47 -5.51 -3.04
CA TYR A 86 17.57 -5.49 -4.01
C TYR A 86 18.68 -4.58 -3.53
N ARG A 87 19.91 -5.09 -3.49
CA ARG A 87 21.11 -4.34 -3.10
C ARG A 87 21.96 -4.01 -4.29
N LYS A 88 22.55 -2.82 -4.28
CA LYS A 88 23.54 -2.43 -5.26
C LYS A 88 24.83 -3.20 -5.02
N ASN A 89 25.32 -3.88 -6.08
CA ASN A 89 26.60 -4.57 -6.12
C ASN A 89 27.37 -4.09 -7.38
N GLY A 90 28.36 -3.22 -7.18
CA GLY A 90 29.01 -2.51 -8.29
C GLY A 90 28.03 -1.61 -9.04
N ASP A 91 27.85 -1.87 -10.33
CA ASP A 91 26.92 -1.10 -11.19
C ASP A 91 25.51 -1.72 -11.30
N ASN A 92 25.29 -2.90 -10.71
CA ASN A 92 24.06 -3.65 -10.82
C ASN A 92 23.34 -3.74 -9.47
N PHE A 93 22.03 -4.03 -9.53
CA PHE A 93 21.24 -4.43 -8.38
C PHE A 93 20.98 -5.93 -8.42
N GLU A 94 21.15 -6.59 -7.29
CA GLU A 94 20.96 -8.02 -7.12
C GLU A 94 19.94 -8.28 -6.02
N LEU A 95 19.10 -9.30 -6.19
CA LEU A 95 18.19 -9.75 -5.15
C LEU A 95 19.00 -10.18 -3.93
N ALA A 96 18.70 -9.62 -2.78
CA ALA A 96 19.39 -9.93 -1.54
C ALA A 96 18.94 -11.29 -1.00
N ASP A 97 19.85 -11.94 -0.25
CA ASP A 97 19.51 -13.16 0.49
C ASP A 97 18.55 -12.82 1.64
N PRO A 98 17.57 -13.67 1.96
CA PRO A 98 16.65 -13.45 3.08
C PRO A 98 17.33 -13.29 4.46
N SER A 99 18.59 -13.70 4.60
CA SER A 99 19.41 -13.46 5.80
C SER A 99 20.08 -12.08 5.84
N ASP A 100 19.94 -11.27 4.79
CA ASP A 100 20.48 -9.91 4.76
C ASP A 100 19.83 -9.06 5.89
N PRO A 101 20.63 -8.31 6.68
CA PRO A 101 20.09 -7.49 7.78
C PRO A 101 19.08 -6.42 7.36
N LEU A 102 19.09 -6.02 6.08
CA LEU A 102 18.15 -5.06 5.52
C LEU A 102 16.93 -5.71 4.87
N TYR A 103 16.89 -7.07 4.87
CA TYR A 103 15.74 -7.76 4.30
C TYR A 103 14.49 -7.44 5.10
N PRO A 104 13.41 -6.94 4.48
CA PRO A 104 12.24 -6.50 5.20
C PRO A 104 11.50 -7.68 5.81
N SER A 105 10.92 -7.45 6.98
CA SER A 105 9.93 -8.38 7.53
C SER A 105 8.69 -8.38 6.63
N GLU A 106 7.91 -9.43 6.72
CA GLU A 106 6.55 -9.43 6.19
C GLU A 106 5.66 -8.58 7.12
N TYR A 107 4.78 -7.79 6.54
CA TYR A 107 3.92 -6.87 7.29
C TYR A 107 2.47 -7.27 7.20
N ARG A 108 1.74 -6.94 8.26
CA ARG A 108 0.30 -7.12 8.33
C ARG A 108 -0.39 -5.78 8.14
N ILE A 109 -1.19 -5.66 7.08
CA ILE A 109 -2.17 -4.60 6.93
C ILE A 109 -3.38 -5.03 7.75
N PRO A 110 -3.80 -4.26 8.78
CA PRO A 110 -4.95 -4.61 9.59
C PRO A 110 -6.24 -4.52 8.78
N TYR A 111 -7.30 -5.10 9.30
CA TYR A 111 -8.62 -5.05 8.69
C TYR A 111 -9.04 -3.60 8.40
N LEU A 112 -9.47 -3.39 7.16
CA LEU A 112 -10.00 -2.11 6.69
C LEU A 112 -11.50 -2.31 6.40
N GLU A 113 -12.33 -1.53 7.08
CA GLU A 113 -13.78 -1.57 6.88
C GLU A 113 -14.18 -0.70 5.69
N SER A 114 -14.85 -1.29 4.70
CA SER A 114 -15.43 -0.53 3.60
C SER A 114 -16.69 0.20 4.08
N GLY A 115 -16.72 1.53 3.95
CA GLY A 115 -17.87 2.35 4.31
C GLY A 115 -18.95 2.37 3.24
N GLY A 116 -20.20 1.99 3.58
CA GLY A 116 -21.37 2.19 2.72
C GLY A 116 -21.72 1.02 1.79
N GLN A 117 -22.48 1.31 0.74
CA GLN A 117 -22.97 0.31 -0.22
C GLN A 117 -21.93 -0.10 -1.28
N ASN A 118 -20.88 0.71 -1.45
CA ASN A 118 -19.77 0.42 -2.35
C ASN A 118 -18.65 -0.24 -1.57
N LYS A 119 -18.28 -1.45 -1.95
CA LYS A 119 -17.23 -2.23 -1.28
C LYS A 119 -15.81 -1.77 -1.63
N ILE A 120 -15.65 -0.96 -2.67
CA ILE A 120 -14.33 -0.49 -3.12
C ILE A 120 -13.57 0.13 -1.95
N LEU A 121 -12.38 -0.40 -1.67
CA LEU A 121 -11.39 0.20 -0.78
C LEU A 121 -10.30 0.85 -1.61
N LYS A 122 -9.93 2.06 -1.22
CA LYS A 122 -8.78 2.76 -1.79
C LYS A 122 -8.22 3.79 -0.81
N GLY A 123 -6.93 3.97 -0.86
CA GLY A 123 -6.25 4.89 0.04
C GLY A 123 -4.74 4.77 -0.01
N THR A 124 -4.08 5.39 0.94
CA THR A 124 -2.62 5.31 1.11
C THR A 124 -2.30 4.55 2.38
N ILE A 125 -1.36 3.62 2.28
CA ILE A 125 -0.80 2.87 3.41
C ILE A 125 0.64 3.33 3.60
N GLU A 126 1.01 3.58 4.86
CA GLU A 126 2.37 3.87 5.27
C GLU A 126 2.90 2.74 6.15
N VAL A 127 4.11 2.27 5.83
CA VAL A 127 4.81 1.24 6.61
C VAL A 127 6.19 1.76 6.98
N THR A 128 6.54 1.68 8.27
CA THR A 128 7.85 2.09 8.76
C THR A 128 8.69 0.87 9.09
N MET A 129 9.88 0.82 8.51
CA MET A 129 10.93 -0.18 8.73
C MET A 129 12.05 0.44 9.55
N ILE A 130 12.59 -0.28 10.53
CA ILE A 130 13.75 0.18 11.31
C ILE A 130 14.96 -0.65 10.91
N TYR A 131 16.05 0.03 10.54
CA TYR A 131 17.31 -0.57 10.15
C TYR A 131 18.26 -0.62 11.35
N PHE A 132 18.31 -1.77 12.03
CA PHE A 132 19.17 -1.96 13.19
C PHE A 132 20.65 -2.14 12.80
N LEU A 133 20.88 -2.73 11.62
CA LEU A 133 22.22 -3.01 11.09
C LEU A 133 22.27 -2.56 9.64
N TYR A 134 22.95 -1.46 9.37
CA TYR A 134 23.12 -0.90 8.02
C TYR A 134 24.50 -0.26 7.88
N ASN A 135 24.95 -0.07 6.65
CA ASN A 135 26.08 0.79 6.32
C ASN A 135 25.57 2.01 5.57
N GLU A 136 26.17 3.17 5.84
CA GLU A 136 25.83 4.43 5.13
C GLU A 136 26.06 4.35 3.62
N SER A 137 26.95 3.45 3.17
CA SER A 137 27.23 3.21 1.74
C SER A 137 26.20 2.28 1.08
N ASP A 138 25.28 1.66 1.85
CA ASP A 138 24.29 0.77 1.28
C ASP A 138 23.31 1.55 0.41
N THR A 139 23.09 1.00 -0.78
CA THR A 139 22.11 1.52 -1.73
C THR A 139 21.17 0.37 -2.13
N VAL A 140 19.89 0.58 -1.96
CA VAL A 140 18.88 -0.46 -2.08
C VAL A 140 17.64 0.04 -2.82
N TYR A 141 16.78 -0.88 -3.26
CA TYR A 141 15.39 -0.64 -3.55
C TYR A 141 14.56 -1.88 -3.17
N TYR A 142 13.25 -1.73 -3.10
CA TYR A 142 12.32 -2.79 -2.78
C TYR A 142 11.30 -2.97 -3.88
N ASP A 143 11.01 -4.23 -4.22
CA ASP A 143 9.76 -4.62 -4.86
C ASP A 143 8.76 -4.98 -3.76
N PHE A 144 7.48 -4.62 -3.94
CA PHE A 144 6.45 -4.94 -2.96
C PHE A 144 5.11 -5.23 -3.63
N TRP A 145 4.30 -6.03 -2.94
CA TRP A 145 2.94 -6.38 -3.33
C TRP A 145 2.11 -6.71 -2.09
N ILE A 146 0.79 -6.73 -2.25
CA ILE A 146 -0.14 -7.11 -1.19
C ILE A 146 -1.00 -8.30 -1.62
N SER A 147 -1.56 -9.00 -0.64
CA SER A 147 -2.66 -9.95 -0.85
C SER A 147 -3.91 -9.50 -0.10
N ASP A 148 -5.08 -9.82 -0.66
CA ASP A 148 -6.37 -9.65 -0.02
C ASP A 148 -6.78 -10.91 0.78
N ARG A 149 -7.98 -10.89 1.40
CA ARG A 149 -8.56 -12.03 2.11
C ARG A 149 -9.08 -13.11 1.17
N GLY A 150 -9.38 -12.76 -0.08
CA GLY A 150 -9.75 -13.70 -1.14
C GLY A 150 -8.57 -14.52 -1.64
N GLY A 151 -7.33 -14.11 -1.31
CA GLY A 151 -6.08 -14.73 -1.79
C GLY A 151 -5.62 -14.19 -3.14
N ASN A 152 -6.22 -13.10 -3.64
CA ASN A 152 -5.73 -12.43 -4.85
C ASN A 152 -4.47 -11.63 -4.53
N LEU A 153 -3.53 -11.61 -5.46
CA LEU A 153 -2.30 -10.82 -5.36
C LEU A 153 -2.43 -9.55 -6.20
N SER A 154 -1.88 -8.45 -5.68
CA SER A 154 -1.72 -7.22 -6.45
C SER A 154 -0.65 -7.36 -7.54
N ASN A 155 -0.56 -6.33 -8.39
CA ASN A 155 0.67 -6.09 -9.14
C ASN A 155 1.85 -5.89 -8.18
N THR A 156 3.07 -6.11 -8.68
CA THR A 156 4.30 -5.69 -8.01
C THR A 156 4.58 -4.23 -8.33
N ALA A 157 4.86 -3.42 -7.31
CA ALA A 157 5.38 -2.06 -7.43
C ALA A 157 6.81 -1.99 -6.89
N THR A 158 7.60 -1.06 -7.43
CA THR A 158 9.02 -0.89 -7.10
C THR A 158 9.24 0.49 -6.48
N THR A 159 10.02 0.56 -5.41
CA THR A 159 10.41 1.84 -4.81
C THR A 159 11.45 2.56 -5.66
N CYS A 160 11.69 3.84 -5.37
CA CYS A 160 12.90 4.50 -5.82
C CYS A 160 14.16 3.84 -5.25
N VAL A 161 15.31 4.18 -5.80
CA VAL A 161 16.62 3.81 -5.24
C VAL A 161 16.89 4.65 -3.99
N ILE A 162 17.26 3.98 -2.90
CA ILE A 162 17.43 4.53 -1.56
C ILE A 162 18.90 4.41 -1.16
N SER A 163 19.56 5.52 -0.82
CA SER A 163 20.87 5.55 -0.19
C SER A 163 20.73 5.66 1.31
N LEU A 164 21.23 4.69 2.07
CA LEU A 164 21.07 4.66 3.52
C LEU A 164 21.95 5.66 4.27
N GLY A 165 22.85 6.35 3.58
CA GLY A 165 23.74 7.38 4.17
C GLY A 165 23.09 8.73 4.39
N GLU A 166 22.00 9.05 3.71
CA GLU A 166 21.42 10.40 3.69
C GLU A 166 19.92 10.34 3.99
N ASN A 167 19.47 11.21 4.89
CA ASN A 167 18.03 11.41 5.13
C ASN A 167 17.40 12.12 3.92
N GLY A 168 16.19 11.75 3.57
CA GLY A 168 15.49 12.35 2.45
C GLY A 168 14.25 11.57 2.03
N THR A 169 13.51 12.16 1.11
CA THR A 169 12.34 11.53 0.50
C THR A 169 12.56 11.40 -1.00
N CYS A 170 12.19 10.27 -1.56
CA CYS A 170 12.12 10.06 -3.00
C CYS A 170 10.72 9.55 -3.40
N GLY A 171 10.31 9.81 -4.63
CA GLY A 171 8.95 9.56 -5.12
C GLY A 171 8.11 10.84 -5.18
N GLU A 172 6.80 10.68 -5.36
CA GLU A 172 5.83 11.78 -5.39
C GLU A 172 5.20 11.96 -4.01
N GLU A 173 5.06 13.22 -3.59
CA GLU A 173 4.29 13.58 -2.39
C GLU A 173 2.77 13.52 -2.65
#